data_821b65e8141fdb9ab1a174e7684ea45d
#
_entry.id   821b65e8141fdb9ab1a174e7684ea45d
#
_cell.length_a   1.000
_cell.length_b   1.000
_cell.length_c   1.000
_cell.angle_alpha   90.00
_cell.angle_beta   90.00
_cell.angle_gamma   90.00
#
_symmetry.space_group_name_H-M   'P 1'
#
loop_
_entity.id
_entity.type
_entity.pdbx_description
1 polymer ?
#
loop_
_entity_poly.entity_id
_entity_poly.type
_entity_poly.pdbx_seq_one_letter_code
_entity_poly.pdbx_strand_id
1 'polypeptide(L)'
;MPVKKKVVKKLEQQKMVDFGTAVTRFWTKYAEFDGVAQRSEYWFAVLFLFIVEFVFNLLVNAIPFMGILYWVWSFAIIIPCLSIAARRLHDAGFSAKWLLALWGAIILGFVLLVGGKLSLLFVFLSETALIAAGGIAIFLFVVSLLPSKMKNNPYRR
;
A
#
# COMPACT_ATOMS: atom_id res chain seq x y z
N MET A 1 18.53 -3.96 -34.91
CA MET A 1 18.64 -4.65 -33.60
C MET A 1 17.97 -3.97 -32.38
N PRO A 2 17.47 -2.72 -32.40
CA PRO A 2 16.79 -2.12 -31.25
C PRO A 2 15.39 -2.69 -30.94
N VAL A 3 14.71 -3.23 -31.95
CA VAL A 3 13.33 -3.77 -31.80
C VAL A 3 13.30 -5.04 -30.94
N LYS A 4 14.27 -5.96 -31.11
CA LYS A 4 14.36 -7.20 -30.30
C LYS A 4 14.54 -6.90 -28.81
N LYS A 5 15.40 -5.92 -28.44
CA LYS A 5 15.61 -5.52 -27.05
C LYS A 5 14.34 -4.94 -26.42
N LYS A 6 13.54 -4.16 -27.16
CA LYS A 6 12.27 -3.61 -26.66
C LYS A 6 11.21 -4.70 -26.44
N VAL A 7 11.16 -5.69 -27.33
CA VAL A 7 10.23 -6.82 -27.21
C VAL A 7 10.60 -7.70 -26.01
N VAL A 8 11.87 -8.06 -25.84
CA VAL A 8 12.35 -8.84 -24.70
C VAL A 8 12.05 -8.12 -23.38
N LYS A 9 12.39 -6.84 -23.26
CA LYS A 9 12.10 -6.03 -22.06
C LYS A 9 10.58 -5.97 -21.75
N LYS A 10 9.74 -5.95 -22.79
CA LYS A 10 8.29 -5.96 -22.63
C LYS A 10 7.77 -7.32 -22.16
N LEU A 11 8.35 -8.43 -22.63
CA LEU A 11 8.00 -9.78 -22.20
C LEU A 11 8.46 -10.03 -20.75
N GLU A 12 9.66 -9.56 -20.38
CA GLU A 12 10.14 -9.61 -19.00
C GLU A 12 9.25 -8.81 -18.03
N GLN A 13 8.75 -7.64 -18.45
CA GLN A 13 7.80 -6.85 -17.67
C GLN A 13 6.41 -7.50 -17.55
N GLN A 14 6.07 -8.45 -18.41
CA GLN A 14 4.82 -9.21 -18.37
C GLN A 14 4.93 -10.50 -17.53
N LYS A 15 6.15 -10.98 -17.28
CA LYS A 15 6.38 -12.15 -16.43
C LYS A 15 5.94 -11.86 -15.00
N MET A 16 5.12 -12.74 -14.44
CA MET A 16 4.70 -12.64 -13.05
C MET A 16 5.94 -12.66 -12.14
N VAL A 17 5.97 -11.77 -11.17
CA VAL A 17 6.98 -11.77 -10.11
C VAL A 17 6.65 -12.95 -9.19
N ASP A 18 7.64 -13.77 -8.84
CA ASP A 18 7.49 -14.83 -7.84
C ASP A 18 7.49 -14.27 -6.42
N PHE A 19 7.06 -15.09 -5.46
CA PHE A 19 6.92 -14.69 -4.05
C PHE A 19 8.25 -14.21 -3.45
N GLY A 20 9.34 -14.96 -3.62
CA GLY A 20 10.65 -14.60 -3.05
C GLY A 20 11.18 -13.28 -3.59
N THR A 21 11.06 -13.07 -4.90
CA THR A 21 11.41 -11.79 -5.56
C THR A 21 10.53 -10.65 -5.06
N ALA A 22 9.24 -10.87 -4.84
CA ALA A 22 8.33 -9.86 -4.32
C ALA A 22 8.72 -9.41 -2.91
N VAL A 23 9.02 -10.35 -2.01
CA VAL A 23 9.50 -10.07 -0.65
C VAL A 23 10.85 -9.36 -0.67
N THR A 24 11.79 -9.80 -1.50
CA THR A 24 13.08 -9.12 -1.65
C THR A 24 12.89 -7.69 -2.13
N ARG A 25 12.03 -7.45 -3.13
CA ARG A 25 11.74 -6.10 -3.64
C ARG A 25 11.01 -5.24 -2.62
N PHE A 26 10.17 -5.81 -1.78
CA PHE A 26 9.51 -5.09 -0.70
C PHE A 26 10.53 -4.45 0.25
N TRP A 27 11.60 -5.16 0.60
CA TRP A 27 12.66 -4.65 1.46
C TRP A 27 13.72 -3.83 0.74
N THR A 28 14.17 -4.23 -0.43
CA THR A 28 15.21 -3.49 -1.18
C THR A 28 14.69 -2.15 -1.71
N LYS A 29 13.39 -2.06 -1.99
CA LYS A 29 12.69 -0.85 -2.42
C LYS A 29 11.92 -0.18 -1.28
N TYR A 30 12.48 -0.22 -0.09
CA TYR A 30 11.86 0.20 1.17
C TYR A 30 11.18 1.58 1.10
N ALA A 31 11.89 2.59 0.57
CA ALA A 31 11.43 3.97 0.43
C ALA A 31 11.44 4.46 -1.03
N GLU A 32 11.33 3.53 -2.01
CA GLU A 32 11.27 3.87 -3.43
C GLU A 32 9.81 4.06 -3.84
N PHE A 33 9.34 5.30 -3.84
CA PHE A 33 7.97 5.66 -4.22
C PHE A 33 7.78 5.81 -5.73
N ASP A 34 8.87 5.99 -6.47
CA ASP A 34 8.86 6.08 -7.92
C ASP A 34 8.80 4.69 -8.59
N GLY A 35 8.44 4.70 -9.88
CA GLY A 35 8.33 3.47 -10.65
C GLY A 35 6.99 2.77 -10.51
N VAL A 36 6.96 1.47 -10.78
CA VAL A 36 5.72 0.67 -10.84
C VAL A 36 5.90 -0.68 -10.16
N ALA A 37 4.84 -1.19 -9.54
CA ALA A 37 4.77 -2.54 -9.00
C ALA A 37 3.65 -3.33 -9.68
N GLN A 38 3.98 -4.51 -10.20
CA GLN A 38 3.00 -5.41 -10.81
C GLN A 38 2.01 -5.94 -9.77
N ARG A 39 0.84 -6.44 -10.24
CA ARG A 39 -0.15 -7.07 -9.36
C ARG A 39 0.45 -8.20 -8.51
N SER A 40 1.22 -9.10 -9.12
CA SER A 40 1.84 -10.21 -8.41
C SER A 40 2.83 -9.73 -7.34
N GLU A 41 3.65 -8.72 -7.63
CA GLU A 41 4.57 -8.12 -6.65
C GLU A 41 3.81 -7.54 -5.44
N TYR A 42 2.74 -6.79 -5.70
CA TYR A 42 1.92 -6.18 -4.65
C TYR A 42 1.22 -7.23 -3.79
N TRP A 43 0.51 -8.18 -4.42
CA TRP A 43 -0.28 -9.17 -3.68
C TRP A 43 0.57 -10.20 -2.95
N PHE A 44 1.76 -10.56 -3.47
CA PHE A 44 2.70 -11.39 -2.73
C PHE A 44 3.32 -10.67 -1.53
N ALA A 45 3.56 -9.36 -1.63
CA ALA A 45 3.97 -8.58 -0.46
C ALA A 45 2.84 -8.48 0.58
N VAL A 46 1.59 -8.30 0.15
CA VAL A 46 0.42 -8.34 1.05
C VAL A 46 0.29 -9.71 1.72
N LEU A 47 0.45 -10.80 0.97
CA LEU A 47 0.43 -12.17 1.53
C LEU A 47 1.55 -12.36 2.56
N PHE A 48 2.77 -11.90 2.25
CA PHE A 48 3.90 -11.95 3.18
C PHE A 48 3.56 -11.21 4.48
N LEU A 49 3.06 -9.99 4.39
CA LEU A 49 2.66 -9.20 5.56
C LEU A 49 1.57 -9.90 6.36
N PHE A 50 0.56 -10.45 5.69
CA PHE A 50 -0.52 -11.19 6.34
C PHE A 50 0.01 -12.40 7.15
N ILE A 51 0.95 -13.16 6.57
CA ILE A 51 1.58 -14.29 7.26
C ILE A 51 2.35 -13.82 8.49
N VAL A 52 3.15 -12.75 8.36
CA VAL A 52 3.95 -12.22 9.48
C VAL A 52 3.04 -11.66 10.58
N GLU A 53 2.00 -10.89 10.22
CA GLU A 53 1.00 -10.38 11.17
C GLU A 53 0.26 -11.50 11.90
N PHE A 54 -0.11 -12.57 11.19
CA PHE A 54 -0.74 -13.75 11.79
C PHE A 54 0.19 -14.41 12.83
N VAL A 55 1.46 -14.59 12.49
CA VAL A 55 2.47 -15.15 13.41
C VAL A 55 2.66 -14.24 14.63
N PHE A 56 2.79 -12.92 14.44
CA PHE A 56 2.90 -11.98 15.55
C PHE A 56 1.67 -12.02 16.45
N ASN A 57 0.47 -12.11 15.88
CA ASN A 57 -0.76 -12.19 16.66
C ASN A 57 -0.76 -13.43 17.58
N LEU A 58 -0.33 -14.59 17.09
CA LEU A 58 -0.18 -15.79 17.92
C LEU A 58 0.86 -15.61 19.01
N LEU A 59 2.02 -15.03 18.68
CA LEU A 59 3.14 -14.86 19.62
C LEU A 59 2.83 -13.83 20.71
N VAL A 60 2.18 -12.72 20.38
CA VAL A 60 1.80 -11.67 21.35
C VAL A 60 0.83 -12.22 22.41
N ASN A 61 -0.08 -13.09 21.99
CA ASN A 61 -1.01 -13.73 22.94
C ASN A 61 -0.33 -14.79 23.82
N ALA A 62 0.75 -15.41 23.35
CA ALA A 62 1.48 -16.46 24.07
C ALA A 62 2.60 -15.90 24.96
N ILE A 63 3.22 -14.81 24.57
CA ILE A 63 4.45 -14.27 25.19
C ILE A 63 4.32 -12.75 25.38
N PRO A 64 4.15 -12.23 26.62
CA PRO A 64 3.89 -10.79 26.86
C PRO A 64 4.94 -9.84 26.28
N PHE A 65 6.23 -10.26 26.25
CA PHE A 65 7.32 -9.44 25.69
C PHE A 65 7.20 -9.22 24.17
N MET A 66 6.53 -10.12 23.44
CA MET A 66 6.35 -10.01 21.99
C MET A 66 5.57 -8.77 21.56
N GLY A 67 4.77 -8.17 22.44
CA GLY A 67 4.07 -6.92 22.16
C GLY A 67 5.01 -5.77 21.80
N ILE A 68 6.17 -5.67 22.44
CA ILE A 68 7.16 -4.63 22.11
C ILE A 68 7.74 -4.84 20.71
N LEU A 69 8.10 -6.08 20.38
CA LEU A 69 8.63 -6.43 19.06
C LEU A 69 7.57 -6.21 17.95
N TYR A 70 6.30 -6.49 18.26
CA TYR A 70 5.19 -6.20 17.35
C TYR A 70 5.07 -4.69 17.05
N TRP A 71 5.19 -3.83 18.05
CA TRP A 71 5.18 -2.38 17.81
C TRP A 71 6.36 -1.92 16.96
N VAL A 72 7.57 -2.42 17.24
CA VAL A 72 8.77 -2.12 16.41
C VAL A 72 8.54 -2.57 14.96
N TRP A 73 8.03 -3.78 14.76
CA TRP A 73 7.68 -4.30 13.44
C TRP A 73 6.64 -3.41 12.73
N SER A 74 5.55 -3.07 13.43
CA SER A 74 4.46 -2.26 12.86
C SER A 74 4.96 -0.90 12.37
N PHE A 75 5.85 -0.24 13.11
CA PHE A 75 6.46 1.00 12.66
C PHE A 75 7.42 0.78 11.47
N ALA A 76 8.19 -0.30 11.49
CA ALA A 76 9.14 -0.58 10.43
C ALA A 76 8.47 -0.84 9.07
N ILE A 77 7.28 -1.44 9.04
CA ILE A 77 6.59 -1.76 7.78
C ILE A 77 5.80 -0.59 7.18
N ILE A 78 5.58 0.52 7.89
CA ILE A 78 4.78 1.66 7.37
C ILE A 78 5.35 2.17 6.05
N ILE A 79 6.64 2.47 5.99
CA ILE A 79 7.29 3.05 4.82
C ILE A 79 7.24 2.10 3.62
N PRO A 80 7.67 0.82 3.70
CA PRO A 80 7.63 -0.07 2.55
C PRO A 80 6.21 -0.42 2.11
N CYS A 81 5.22 -0.43 3.01
CA CYS A 81 3.81 -0.57 2.65
C CYS A 81 3.32 0.61 1.80
N LEU A 82 3.64 1.84 2.20
CA LEU A 82 3.30 3.03 1.42
C LEU A 82 4.04 3.06 0.08
N SER A 83 5.32 2.66 0.07
CA SER A 83 6.14 2.60 -1.14
C SER A 83 5.55 1.63 -2.17
N ILE A 84 5.25 0.39 -1.78
CA ILE A 84 4.69 -0.59 -2.71
C ILE A 84 3.27 -0.21 -3.16
N ALA A 85 2.44 0.38 -2.29
CA ALA A 85 1.12 0.88 -2.64
C ALA A 85 1.20 2.03 -3.65
N ALA A 86 2.12 2.98 -3.47
CA ALA A 86 2.36 4.07 -4.42
C ALA A 86 2.78 3.53 -5.80
N ARG A 87 3.75 2.61 -5.84
CA ARG A 87 4.20 1.96 -7.07
C ARG A 87 3.09 1.14 -7.74
N ARG A 88 2.18 0.56 -6.95
CA ARG A 88 1.02 -0.16 -7.49
C ARG A 88 0.01 0.79 -8.13
N LEU A 89 -0.28 1.95 -7.52
CA LEU A 89 -1.11 3.00 -8.12
C LEU A 89 -0.52 3.50 -9.43
N HIS A 90 0.78 3.76 -9.45
CA HIS A 90 1.52 4.16 -10.65
C HIS A 90 1.41 3.11 -11.76
N ASP A 91 1.46 1.82 -11.43
CA ASP A 91 1.30 0.73 -12.40
C ASP A 91 -0.08 0.72 -13.06
N ALA A 92 -1.13 1.04 -12.30
CA ALA A 92 -2.49 1.19 -12.80
C ALA A 92 -2.72 2.55 -13.50
N GLY A 93 -1.76 3.47 -13.47
CA GLY A 93 -1.82 4.81 -14.09
C GLY A 93 -2.46 5.88 -13.22
N PHE A 94 -2.56 5.65 -11.91
CA PHE A 94 -3.07 6.60 -10.92
C PHE A 94 -1.93 7.25 -10.13
N SER A 95 -2.17 8.44 -9.60
CA SER A 95 -1.20 9.15 -8.77
C SER A 95 -1.18 8.59 -7.33
N ALA A 96 0.02 8.50 -6.73
CA ALA A 96 0.19 8.17 -5.32
C ALA A 96 -0.44 9.20 -4.36
N LYS A 97 -0.86 10.38 -4.85
CA LYS A 97 -1.58 11.39 -4.05
C LYS A 97 -2.86 10.85 -3.41
N TRP A 98 -3.46 9.81 -3.97
CA TRP A 98 -4.61 9.14 -3.37
C TRP A 98 -4.29 8.49 -2.01
N LEU A 99 -3.04 8.05 -1.80
CA LEU A 99 -2.60 7.57 -0.47
C LEU A 99 -2.55 8.72 0.54
N LEU A 100 -2.06 9.89 0.12
CA LEU A 100 -2.07 11.08 0.98
C LEU A 100 -3.49 11.53 1.30
N ALA A 101 -4.41 11.47 0.34
CA ALA A 101 -5.82 11.77 0.56
C ALA A 101 -6.46 10.80 1.57
N LEU A 102 -6.16 9.48 1.46
CA LEU A 102 -6.63 8.48 2.41
C LEU A 102 -6.15 8.77 3.83
N TRP A 103 -4.83 8.91 4.00
CA TRP A 103 -4.25 9.15 5.31
C TRP A 103 -4.68 10.50 5.89
N GLY A 104 -4.76 11.55 5.04
CA GLY A 104 -5.28 12.86 5.43
C GLY A 104 -6.71 12.78 5.94
N ALA A 105 -7.59 12.05 5.26
CA ALA A 105 -8.99 11.88 5.69
C ALA A 105 -9.09 11.09 7.00
N ILE A 106 -8.28 10.04 7.19
CA ILE A 106 -8.23 9.26 8.44
C ILE A 106 -7.77 10.13 9.61
N ILE A 107 -6.65 10.85 9.45
CA ILE A 107 -6.10 11.72 10.50
C ILE A 107 -7.09 12.83 10.84
N LEU A 108 -7.67 13.47 9.83
CA LEU A 108 -8.67 14.52 10.04
C LEU A 108 -9.88 13.96 10.80
N GLY A 109 -10.42 12.82 10.36
CA GLY A 109 -11.55 12.18 11.04
C GLY A 109 -11.24 11.86 12.50
N PHE A 110 -10.05 11.34 12.78
CA PHE A 110 -9.62 11.02 14.15
C PHE A 110 -9.46 12.26 15.02
N VAL A 111 -8.83 13.32 14.49
CA VAL A 111 -8.65 14.61 15.21
C VAL A 111 -10.01 15.23 15.53
N LEU A 112 -10.94 15.22 14.56
CA LEU A 112 -12.29 15.75 14.76
C LEU A 112 -13.10 14.88 15.75
N LEU A 113 -12.91 13.57 15.75
CA LEU A 113 -13.55 12.66 16.70
C LEU A 113 -13.12 12.96 18.15
N VAL A 114 -11.83 13.21 18.37
CA VAL A 114 -11.33 13.64 19.69
C VAL A 114 -11.92 14.99 20.10
N GLY A 115 -12.06 15.92 19.12
CA GLY A 115 -12.74 17.20 19.32
C GLY A 115 -14.26 17.09 19.51
N GLY A 116 -14.86 15.95 19.17
CA GLY A 116 -16.31 15.70 19.27
C GLY A 116 -16.88 15.80 20.68
N LYS A 117 -16.03 15.72 21.72
CA LYS A 117 -16.38 15.98 23.10
C LYS A 117 -16.79 17.46 23.35
N LEU A 118 -16.49 18.35 22.40
CA LEU A 118 -16.76 19.81 22.50
C LEU A 118 -18.04 20.21 21.76
N SER A 119 -18.45 19.51 20.70
CA SER A 119 -19.61 19.87 19.88
C SER A 119 -20.08 18.76 18.97
N LEU A 120 -21.41 18.63 18.79
CA LEU A 120 -22.01 17.69 17.80
C LEU A 120 -21.53 17.94 16.36
N LEU A 121 -21.19 19.20 16.02
CA LEU A 121 -20.64 19.53 14.70
C LEU A 121 -19.35 18.77 14.42
N PHE A 122 -18.44 18.67 15.41
CA PHE A 122 -17.22 17.90 15.26
C PHE A 122 -17.47 16.40 15.05
N VAL A 123 -18.52 15.85 15.67
CA VAL A 123 -18.93 14.45 15.46
C VAL A 123 -19.37 14.25 14.01
N PHE A 124 -20.27 15.09 13.49
CA PHE A 124 -20.72 15.01 12.09
C PHE A 124 -19.57 15.13 11.08
N LEU A 125 -18.65 16.08 11.31
CA LEU A 125 -17.49 16.27 10.44
C LEU A 125 -16.53 15.09 10.52
N SER A 126 -16.34 14.46 11.67
CA SER A 126 -15.51 13.26 11.80
C SER A 126 -16.09 12.06 11.05
N GLU A 127 -17.40 11.83 11.17
CA GLU A 127 -18.08 10.75 10.45
C GLU A 127 -17.99 10.93 8.93
N THR A 128 -18.22 12.15 8.44
CA THR A 128 -18.07 12.44 7.00
C THR A 128 -16.64 12.22 6.49
N ALA A 129 -15.63 12.61 7.26
CA ALA A 129 -14.22 12.38 6.92
C ALA A 129 -13.88 10.88 6.91
N LEU A 130 -14.38 10.10 7.87
CA LEU A 130 -14.15 8.65 7.91
C LEU A 130 -14.90 7.91 6.80
N ILE A 131 -16.11 8.33 6.45
CA ILE A 131 -16.85 7.80 5.30
C ILE A 131 -16.08 8.08 4.00
N ALA A 132 -15.55 9.29 3.82
CA ALA A 132 -14.71 9.63 2.68
C ALA A 132 -13.45 8.77 2.63
N ALA A 133 -12.78 8.55 3.78
CA ALA A 133 -11.64 7.64 3.87
C ALA A 133 -12.00 6.22 3.45
N GLY A 134 -13.15 5.70 3.89
CA GLY A 134 -13.68 4.39 3.48
C GLY A 134 -13.89 4.29 1.96
N GLY A 135 -14.49 5.32 1.35
CA GLY A 135 -14.66 5.39 -0.10
C GLY A 135 -13.32 5.38 -0.86
N ILE A 136 -12.34 6.16 -0.38
CA ILE A 136 -10.98 6.16 -0.95
C ILE A 136 -10.31 4.78 -0.78
N ALA A 137 -10.45 4.14 0.38
CA ALA A 137 -9.89 2.82 0.63
C ALA A 137 -10.46 1.76 -0.33
N ILE A 138 -11.78 1.76 -0.56
CA ILE A 138 -12.43 0.88 -1.54
C ILE A 138 -11.90 1.17 -2.95
N PHE A 139 -11.78 2.43 -3.33
CA PHE A 139 -11.21 2.83 -4.62
C PHE A 139 -9.77 2.29 -4.76
N LEU A 140 -8.92 2.47 -3.77
CA LEU A 140 -7.53 1.97 -3.79
C LEU A 140 -7.47 0.44 -3.87
N PHE A 141 -8.36 -0.24 -3.16
CA PHE A 141 -8.50 -1.70 -3.26
C PHE A 141 -8.85 -2.13 -4.69
N VAL A 142 -9.87 -1.51 -5.29
CA VAL A 142 -10.24 -1.79 -6.69
C VAL A 142 -9.08 -1.52 -7.64
N VAL A 143 -8.37 -0.40 -7.47
CA VAL A 143 -7.18 -0.06 -8.30
C VAL A 143 -6.09 -1.11 -8.14
N SER A 144 -5.92 -1.69 -6.96
CA SER A 144 -4.93 -2.76 -6.74
C SER A 144 -5.25 -4.04 -7.53
N LEU A 145 -6.50 -4.27 -7.90
CA LEU A 145 -6.95 -5.40 -8.72
C LEU A 145 -6.87 -5.13 -10.22
N LEU A 146 -6.81 -3.86 -10.66
CA LEU A 146 -6.81 -3.50 -12.08
C LEU A 146 -5.57 -4.07 -12.80
N PRO A 147 -5.65 -4.36 -14.10
CA PRO A 147 -4.47 -4.75 -14.88
C PRO A 147 -3.48 -3.59 -14.98
N SER A 148 -2.19 -3.95 -15.15
CA SER A 148 -1.10 -2.98 -15.38
C SER A 148 -1.35 -2.17 -16.65
N LYS A 149 -1.32 -0.84 -16.56
CA LYS A 149 -1.48 0.06 -17.70
C LYS A 149 -0.14 0.17 -18.45
N MET A 150 -0.03 -0.54 -19.57
CA MET A 150 1.22 -0.62 -20.35
C MET A 150 1.43 0.53 -21.33
N LYS A 151 0.33 1.09 -21.89
CA LYS A 151 0.37 2.19 -22.86
C LYS A 151 0.02 3.51 -22.18
N ASN A 152 0.71 4.58 -22.57
CA ASN A 152 0.45 5.94 -22.07
C ASN A 152 0.42 6.04 -20.52
N ASN A 153 1.29 5.31 -19.85
CA ASN A 153 1.45 5.42 -18.41
C ASN A 153 2.64 6.35 -18.11
N PRO A 154 2.41 7.52 -17.48
CA PRO A 154 3.46 8.51 -17.22
C PRO A 154 4.54 8.02 -16.24
N TYR A 155 4.24 6.98 -15.44
CA TYR A 155 5.14 6.44 -14.43
C TYR A 155 6.02 5.27 -14.95
N ARG A 156 5.80 4.81 -16.18
CA ARG A 156 6.63 3.80 -16.85
C ARG A 156 7.64 4.49 -17.77
N ARG A 157 8.80 4.81 -17.26
CA ARG A 157 9.95 5.33 -18.01
C ARG A 157 10.86 4.21 -18.50
#